data_6dcdc95eb9773264dec2963076ad716d
#
_entry.id   6dcdc95eb9773264dec2963076ad716d
#
_cell.length_a   1.000
_cell.length_b   1.000
_cell.length_c   1.000
_cell.angle_alpha   90.00
_cell.angle_beta   90.00
_cell.angle_gamma   90.00
#
_symmetry.space_group_name_H-M   'P 1'
#
loop_
_entity.id
_entity.type
_entity.pdbx_description
1 polymer ?
#
loop_
_entity_poly.entity_id
_entity_poly.type
_entity_poly.pdbx_seq_one_letter_code
_entity_poly.pdbx_strand_id
1 'polypeptide(L)'
;MLYMAIMIPAIITVLMDNRQPAKTMAWILVLAFMPFVGIIFYIFFGQNTRKERLISDRSMDQLTKRSMLEFAEQENLHIPANNKPLMNLFTNQNWAFPFKDNQVDIFTDGYEFIFSLLYNIGKAKHHVHLDTYIFEDDALGYLVADALIDKAEQGVEVRLIYDDVGCWKVKDSFFERMREAGIDVHSFMPVRFPAFTSKVNYRNHRKICVIDGRVGFIGGMNIAKRYVKGTGKQKWRDTHLRMEGGGVYALQRAFLIDWYFVDRTLVSNRKYYPPVDSKIRNNCLVQVVTSSPIAPWPDIMQGYVRILLQAQKYVYMETPYFLPTEPVLFAMRTAALAGVDIRLLMPRHSDARMVEWASRSYLMEAIEAGVKVYLYTGGFNHSKLLVSDDNLCTVGSTNVDFRSFENNFEANAFFYDEEMAQRIKRIYLKDESSSILVDDVAYFVRRPFLKRLFESIVRLHSPLL
;
A
#
# COMPACT_ATOMS: atom_id res chain seq x y z
N MET A 1 -43.48 -4.21 -15.03
CA MET A 1 -43.23 -5.62 -14.68
C MET A 1 -41.77 -6.04 -14.88
N LEU A 2 -41.16 -5.83 -16.04
CA LEU A 2 -39.74 -6.23 -16.30
C LEU A 2 -38.76 -5.61 -15.27
N TYR A 3 -38.94 -4.34 -14.88
CA TYR A 3 -38.14 -3.67 -13.88
C TYR A 3 -38.19 -4.35 -12.50
N MET A 4 -39.38 -4.69 -12.01
CA MET A 4 -39.57 -5.38 -10.74
C MET A 4 -38.93 -6.78 -10.75
N ALA A 5 -38.99 -7.47 -11.90
CA ALA A 5 -38.39 -8.79 -12.09
C ALA A 5 -36.84 -8.76 -11.99
N ILE A 6 -36.20 -7.62 -12.30
CA ILE A 6 -34.72 -7.45 -12.19
C ILE A 6 -34.35 -6.85 -10.85
N MET A 7 -35.12 -5.88 -10.35
CA MET A 7 -34.84 -5.16 -9.10
C MET A 7 -34.94 -6.07 -7.88
N ILE A 8 -35.98 -6.91 -7.79
CA ILE A 8 -36.18 -7.78 -6.62
C ILE A 8 -35.02 -8.76 -6.41
N PRO A 9 -34.56 -9.53 -7.44
CA PRO A 9 -33.39 -10.37 -7.29
C PRO A 9 -32.11 -9.57 -6.92
N ALA A 10 -31.92 -8.37 -7.49
CA ALA A 10 -30.77 -7.52 -7.15
C ALA A 10 -30.81 -7.09 -5.68
N ILE A 11 -31.96 -6.67 -5.16
CA ILE A 11 -32.13 -6.32 -3.74
C ILE A 11 -31.88 -7.54 -2.85
N ILE A 12 -32.39 -8.71 -3.21
CA ILE A 12 -32.14 -9.96 -2.47
C ILE A 12 -30.64 -10.26 -2.44
N THR A 13 -29.95 -10.11 -3.56
CA THR A 13 -28.47 -10.28 -3.64
C THR A 13 -27.75 -9.32 -2.70
N VAL A 14 -28.14 -8.04 -2.70
CA VAL A 14 -27.55 -7.02 -1.79
C VAL A 14 -27.80 -7.37 -0.32
N LEU A 15 -29.00 -7.87 0.02
CA LEU A 15 -29.34 -8.28 1.39
C LEU A 15 -28.53 -9.52 1.81
N MET A 16 -28.39 -10.52 0.93
CA MET A 16 -27.64 -11.75 1.21
C MET A 16 -26.12 -11.55 1.28
N ASP A 17 -25.62 -10.42 0.81
CA ASP A 17 -24.19 -10.08 0.87
C ASP A 17 -23.71 -9.80 2.29
N ASN A 18 -24.62 -9.61 3.25
CA ASN A 18 -24.33 -9.35 4.68
C ASN A 18 -23.29 -8.25 4.91
N ARG A 19 -23.49 -7.11 4.28
CA ARG A 19 -22.63 -5.92 4.45
C ARG A 19 -23.02 -5.09 5.66
N GLN A 20 -22.23 -4.03 5.88
CA GLN A 20 -22.62 -2.99 6.81
C GLN A 20 -24.02 -2.47 6.47
N PRO A 21 -24.96 -2.43 7.44
CA PRO A 21 -26.36 -2.04 7.18
C PRO A 21 -26.52 -0.73 6.40
N ALA A 22 -25.69 0.29 6.70
CA ALA A 22 -25.71 1.56 5.98
C ALA A 22 -25.36 1.43 4.49
N LYS A 23 -24.34 0.61 4.12
CA LYS A 23 -23.99 0.35 2.73
C LYS A 23 -25.08 -0.45 2.02
N THR A 24 -25.67 -1.44 2.70
CA THR A 24 -26.79 -2.23 2.18
C THR A 24 -28.00 -1.34 1.87
N MET A 25 -28.38 -0.47 2.84
CA MET A 25 -29.50 0.46 2.66
C MET A 25 -29.24 1.44 1.51
N ALA A 26 -28.03 2.00 1.41
CA ALA A 26 -27.66 2.91 0.32
C ALA A 26 -27.86 2.23 -1.06
N TRP A 27 -27.40 0.99 -1.21
CA TRP A 27 -27.58 0.24 -2.46
C TRP A 27 -29.05 -0.09 -2.75
N ILE A 28 -29.84 -0.44 -1.74
CA ILE A 28 -31.29 -0.65 -1.89
C ILE A 28 -31.97 0.62 -2.41
N LEU A 29 -31.61 1.79 -1.82
CA LEU A 29 -32.16 3.09 -2.28
C LEU A 29 -31.73 3.39 -3.73
N VAL A 30 -30.46 3.20 -4.07
CA VAL A 30 -29.97 3.39 -5.45
C VAL A 30 -30.72 2.49 -6.43
N LEU A 31 -30.90 1.22 -6.12
CA LEU A 31 -31.63 0.27 -6.95
C LEU A 31 -33.12 0.61 -7.06
N ALA A 32 -33.74 1.13 -5.99
CA ALA A 32 -35.14 1.51 -5.97
C ALA A 32 -35.42 2.79 -6.76
N PHE A 33 -34.57 3.82 -6.65
CA PHE A 33 -34.79 5.13 -7.28
C PHE A 33 -34.12 5.30 -8.65
N MET A 34 -33.08 4.51 -8.96
CA MET A 34 -32.34 4.56 -10.22
C MET A 34 -32.27 3.17 -10.86
N PRO A 35 -33.37 2.64 -11.40
CA PRO A 35 -33.53 1.24 -11.72
C PRO A 35 -32.45 0.66 -12.64
N PHE A 36 -32.31 1.17 -13.85
CA PHE A 36 -31.34 0.64 -14.83
C PHE A 36 -29.92 1.10 -14.53
N VAL A 37 -29.75 2.38 -14.22
CA VAL A 37 -28.46 2.98 -13.89
C VAL A 37 -27.92 2.40 -12.57
N GLY A 38 -28.78 2.22 -11.57
CA GLY A 38 -28.43 1.64 -10.27
C GLY A 38 -27.90 0.21 -10.37
N ILE A 39 -28.47 -0.63 -11.24
CA ILE A 39 -27.96 -1.99 -11.48
C ILE A 39 -26.56 -1.95 -12.10
N ILE A 40 -26.34 -1.08 -13.09
CA ILE A 40 -25.02 -0.88 -13.69
C ILE A 40 -24.04 -0.45 -12.61
N PHE A 41 -24.37 0.59 -11.82
CA PHE A 41 -23.53 1.04 -10.72
C PHE A 41 -23.27 -0.05 -9.68
N TYR A 42 -24.27 -0.85 -9.33
CA TYR A 42 -24.11 -1.97 -8.39
C TYR A 42 -23.16 -3.04 -8.93
N ILE A 43 -23.25 -3.38 -10.22
CA ILE A 43 -22.33 -4.35 -10.83
C ILE A 43 -20.86 -3.85 -10.77
N PHE A 44 -20.64 -2.55 -10.99
CA PHE A 44 -19.28 -1.99 -11.00
C PHE A 44 -18.73 -1.65 -9.62
N PHE A 45 -19.56 -1.17 -8.70
CA PHE A 45 -19.13 -0.63 -7.43
C PHE A 45 -19.74 -1.34 -6.22
N GLY A 46 -20.78 -2.12 -6.46
CA GLY A 46 -21.60 -2.72 -5.42
C GLY A 46 -21.24 -4.16 -5.06
N GLN A 47 -20.43 -4.92 -5.82
CA GLN A 47 -20.17 -6.33 -5.53
C GLN A 47 -19.14 -6.53 -4.42
N ASN A 48 -19.35 -7.55 -3.58
CA ASN A 48 -18.40 -7.94 -2.54
C ASN A 48 -17.44 -9.00 -3.05
N THR A 49 -16.26 -8.57 -3.48
CA THR A 49 -15.25 -9.46 -4.05
C THR A 49 -14.39 -10.17 -2.99
N ARG A 50 -14.48 -9.80 -1.71
CA ARG A 50 -13.80 -10.52 -0.60
C ARG A 50 -14.24 -11.99 -0.49
N LYS A 51 -15.36 -12.36 -1.13
CA LYS A 51 -15.81 -13.76 -1.23
C LYS A 51 -15.24 -14.50 -2.45
N GLU A 52 -14.59 -13.79 -3.38
CA GLU A 52 -14.00 -14.42 -4.57
C GLU A 52 -12.60 -15.00 -4.24
N ARG A 53 -12.47 -16.31 -4.33
CA ARG A 53 -11.18 -16.98 -4.23
C ARG A 53 -10.50 -16.99 -5.60
N LEU A 54 -9.70 -15.97 -5.90
CA LEU A 54 -8.96 -15.88 -7.15
C LEU A 54 -7.71 -16.77 -7.19
N ILE A 55 -7.22 -17.19 -6.03
CA ILE A 55 -6.11 -18.13 -5.86
C ILE A 55 -6.66 -19.31 -5.05
N SER A 56 -6.40 -20.55 -5.51
CA SER A 56 -6.80 -21.74 -4.78
C SER A 56 -6.02 -21.87 -3.47
N ASP A 57 -6.64 -22.44 -2.42
CA ASP A 57 -5.97 -22.69 -1.13
C ASP A 57 -4.68 -23.50 -1.34
N ARG A 58 -4.72 -24.53 -2.23
CA ARG A 58 -3.55 -25.35 -2.57
C ARG A 58 -2.39 -24.54 -3.17
N SER A 59 -2.69 -23.60 -4.09
CA SER A 59 -1.64 -22.77 -4.69
C SER A 59 -1.08 -21.77 -3.67
N MET A 60 -1.94 -21.20 -2.82
CA MET A 60 -1.53 -20.31 -1.73
C MET A 60 -0.63 -21.05 -0.74
N ASP A 61 -0.97 -22.26 -0.34
CA ASP A 61 -0.17 -23.11 0.54
C ASP A 61 1.22 -23.37 -0.08
N GLN A 62 1.29 -23.71 -1.36
CA GLN A 62 2.57 -23.96 -2.04
C GLN A 62 3.44 -22.70 -2.12
N LEU A 63 2.87 -21.54 -2.43
CA LEU A 63 3.59 -20.26 -2.47
C LEU A 63 4.05 -19.81 -1.08
N THR A 64 3.29 -20.16 -0.04
CA THR A 64 3.60 -19.79 1.35
C THR A 64 4.53 -20.78 2.03
N LYS A 65 4.51 -22.06 1.62
CA LYS A 65 5.24 -23.15 2.26
C LYS A 65 6.73 -22.85 2.47
N ARG A 66 7.40 -22.27 1.47
CA ARG A 66 8.82 -21.97 1.59
C ARG A 66 9.11 -20.90 2.64
N SER A 67 8.35 -19.80 2.63
CA SER A 67 8.46 -18.75 3.65
C SER A 67 8.17 -19.28 5.06
N MET A 68 7.20 -20.21 5.18
CA MET A 68 6.88 -20.86 6.45
C MET A 68 8.05 -21.73 6.96
N LEU A 69 8.71 -22.49 6.06
CA LEU A 69 9.87 -23.30 6.43
C LEU A 69 11.05 -22.41 6.88
N GLU A 70 11.36 -21.35 6.14
CA GLU A 70 12.42 -20.40 6.52
C GLU A 70 12.11 -19.72 7.88
N PHE A 71 10.83 -19.42 8.15
CA PHE A 71 10.43 -18.93 9.46
C PHE A 71 10.63 -19.97 10.57
N ALA A 72 10.24 -21.23 10.32
CA ALA A 72 10.36 -22.31 11.31
C ALA A 72 11.81 -22.68 11.62
N GLU A 73 12.74 -22.46 10.67
CA GLU A 73 14.18 -22.71 10.83
C GLU A 73 14.91 -21.59 11.61
N GLN A 74 14.22 -20.48 11.98
CA GLN A 74 14.83 -19.39 12.76
C GLN A 74 15.08 -19.82 14.21
N GLU A 75 16.31 -19.70 14.66
CA GLU A 75 16.70 -19.91 16.04
C GLU A 75 16.70 -18.59 16.84
N ASN A 76 16.45 -18.65 18.14
CA ASN A 76 16.53 -17.53 19.08
C ASN A 76 15.70 -16.29 18.66
N LEU A 77 14.48 -16.52 18.13
CA LEU A 77 13.56 -15.45 17.77
C LEU A 77 12.99 -14.80 19.03
N HIS A 78 13.44 -13.57 19.33
CA HIS A 78 12.91 -12.81 20.44
C HIS A 78 11.78 -11.90 19.99
N ILE A 79 10.55 -12.22 20.40
CA ILE A 79 9.36 -11.43 20.08
C ILE A 79 9.04 -10.49 21.25
N PRO A 80 9.05 -9.15 21.04
CA PRO A 80 8.66 -8.21 22.09
C PRO A 80 7.22 -8.45 22.56
N ALA A 81 7.01 -8.60 23.88
CA ALA A 81 5.73 -8.99 24.45
C ALA A 81 4.58 -8.05 24.06
N ASN A 82 4.83 -6.74 24.04
CA ASN A 82 3.83 -5.71 23.69
C ASN A 82 3.37 -5.79 22.24
N ASN A 83 4.24 -6.27 21.34
CA ASN A 83 3.96 -6.36 19.91
C ASN A 83 3.46 -7.74 19.48
N LYS A 84 3.54 -8.75 20.35
CA LYS A 84 3.12 -10.12 20.07
C LYS A 84 1.67 -10.21 19.55
N PRO A 85 0.67 -9.50 20.12
CA PRO A 85 -0.69 -9.56 19.59
C PRO A 85 -0.82 -9.03 18.15
N LEU A 86 -0.07 -7.97 17.78
CA LEU A 86 -0.06 -7.45 16.43
C LEU A 86 0.62 -8.43 15.46
N MET A 87 1.75 -9.02 15.87
CA MET A 87 2.46 -10.02 15.06
C MET A 87 1.58 -11.25 14.82
N ASN A 88 0.87 -11.73 15.86
CA ASN A 88 -0.07 -12.85 15.72
C ASN A 88 -1.25 -12.51 14.80
N LEU A 89 -1.77 -11.28 14.85
CA LEU A 89 -2.83 -10.82 13.96
C LEU A 89 -2.41 -11.02 12.51
N PHE A 90 -1.25 -10.50 12.13
CA PHE A 90 -0.74 -10.61 10.76
C PHE A 90 -0.38 -12.04 10.34
N THR A 91 0.17 -12.83 11.26
CA THR A 91 0.48 -14.23 10.98
C THR A 91 -0.80 -15.02 10.72
N ASN A 92 -1.83 -14.84 11.53
CA ASN A 92 -3.09 -15.59 11.42
C ASN A 92 -3.94 -15.19 10.21
N GLN A 93 -3.87 -13.92 9.79
CA GLN A 93 -4.67 -13.41 8.68
C GLN A 93 -4.00 -13.57 7.32
N ASN A 94 -2.69 -13.32 7.26
CA ASN A 94 -1.95 -13.13 6.02
C ASN A 94 -0.80 -14.11 5.82
N TRP A 95 -0.55 -15.01 6.81
CA TRP A 95 0.67 -15.82 6.83
C TRP A 95 1.93 -14.95 6.72
N ALA A 96 1.86 -13.73 7.24
CA ALA A 96 3.01 -12.85 7.35
C ALA A 96 3.84 -13.29 8.56
N PHE A 97 4.96 -13.96 8.31
CA PHE A 97 5.86 -14.40 9.37
C PHE A 97 6.87 -13.31 9.70
N PRO A 98 7.24 -13.13 10.98
CA PRO A 98 8.33 -12.24 11.37
C PRO A 98 9.69 -12.88 11.07
N PHE A 99 10.56 -12.09 10.44
CA PHE A 99 11.93 -12.49 10.16
C PHE A 99 12.92 -11.55 10.86
N LYS A 100 13.95 -12.13 11.49
CA LYS A 100 15.08 -11.41 12.07
C LYS A 100 16.26 -11.32 11.11
N ASP A 101 17.39 -10.83 11.58
CA ASP A 101 18.62 -10.69 10.83
C ASP A 101 18.43 -9.83 9.57
N ASN A 102 17.99 -8.57 9.79
CA ASN A 102 17.75 -7.62 8.71
C ASN A 102 18.67 -6.42 8.81
N GLN A 103 19.23 -6.02 7.67
CA GLN A 103 19.88 -4.73 7.47
C GLN A 103 19.01 -3.88 6.56
N VAL A 104 18.67 -2.65 7.00
CA VAL A 104 17.70 -1.80 6.31
C VAL A 104 18.28 -0.42 6.05
N ASP A 105 18.26 0.00 4.78
CA ASP A 105 18.51 1.37 4.35
C ASP A 105 17.20 2.08 4.09
N ILE A 106 17.11 3.36 4.47
CA ILE A 106 15.91 4.19 4.30
C ILE A 106 16.23 5.32 3.34
N PHE A 107 15.52 5.38 2.23
CA PHE A 107 15.62 6.47 1.26
C PHE A 107 14.46 7.43 1.44
N THR A 108 14.76 8.70 1.54
CA THR A 108 13.78 9.80 1.57
C THR A 108 13.89 10.69 0.34
N ASP A 109 14.84 10.40 -0.54
CA ASP A 109 15.14 11.09 -1.78
C ASP A 109 15.11 10.10 -2.97
N GLY A 110 14.48 10.51 -4.06
CA GLY A 110 14.31 9.65 -5.24
C GLY A 110 15.63 9.37 -5.97
N TYR A 111 16.64 10.25 -5.92
CA TYR A 111 17.96 10.00 -6.53
C TYR A 111 18.67 8.85 -5.80
N GLU A 112 18.69 8.90 -4.46
CA GLU A 112 19.33 7.86 -3.65
C GLU A 112 18.65 6.51 -3.88
N PHE A 113 17.31 6.49 -3.91
CA PHE A 113 16.55 5.27 -4.19
C PHE A 113 16.89 4.68 -5.55
N ILE A 114 16.78 5.47 -6.62
CA ILE A 114 17.02 4.99 -7.99
C ILE A 114 18.47 4.58 -8.19
N PHE A 115 19.42 5.34 -7.63
CA PHE A 115 20.84 4.95 -7.69
C PHE A 115 21.06 3.59 -7.03
N SER A 116 20.49 3.38 -5.84
CA SER A 116 20.58 2.09 -5.15
C SER A 116 19.89 0.97 -5.92
N LEU A 117 18.72 1.21 -6.52
CA LEU A 117 17.99 0.24 -7.33
C LEU A 117 18.83 -0.21 -8.54
N LEU A 118 19.33 0.73 -9.34
CA LEU A 118 20.16 0.48 -10.52
C LEU A 118 21.47 -0.25 -10.16
N TYR A 119 22.12 0.16 -9.07
CA TYR A 119 23.33 -0.49 -8.59
C TYR A 119 23.09 -1.97 -8.25
N ASN A 120 21.99 -2.28 -7.58
CA ASN A 120 21.66 -3.65 -7.21
C ASN A 120 21.15 -4.47 -8.41
N ILE A 121 20.37 -3.88 -9.33
CA ILE A 121 20.01 -4.51 -10.62
C ILE A 121 21.30 -4.88 -11.37
N GLY A 122 22.25 -3.95 -11.50
CA GLY A 122 23.52 -4.18 -12.17
C GLY A 122 24.36 -5.33 -11.58
N LYS A 123 24.16 -5.67 -10.30
CA LYS A 123 24.81 -6.78 -9.61
C LYS A 123 24.06 -8.12 -9.68
N ALA A 124 22.82 -8.12 -10.18
CA ALA A 124 22.00 -9.32 -10.28
C ALA A 124 22.71 -10.43 -11.07
N LYS A 125 22.64 -11.66 -10.54
CA LYS A 125 23.25 -12.85 -11.15
C LYS A 125 22.24 -13.95 -11.46
N HIS A 126 21.10 -13.95 -10.77
CA HIS A 126 20.13 -15.02 -10.86
C HIS A 126 18.77 -14.52 -11.34
N HIS A 127 18.18 -13.54 -10.63
CA HIS A 127 16.87 -12.99 -11.01
C HIS A 127 16.65 -11.57 -10.51
N VAL A 128 15.79 -10.85 -11.23
CA VAL A 128 15.19 -9.57 -10.81
C VAL A 128 13.68 -9.71 -10.92
N HIS A 129 12.99 -9.57 -9.82
CA HIS A 129 11.53 -9.54 -9.72
C HIS A 129 11.08 -8.14 -9.34
N LEU A 130 10.40 -7.45 -10.25
CA LEU A 130 9.95 -6.07 -10.08
C LEU A 130 8.44 -6.00 -10.20
N ASP A 131 7.79 -5.48 -9.17
CA ASP A 131 6.36 -5.16 -9.12
C ASP A 131 6.19 -3.69 -8.78
N THR A 132 5.53 -2.91 -9.66
CA THR A 132 5.39 -1.47 -9.50
C THR A 132 4.04 -0.97 -9.99
N TYR A 133 3.47 0.03 -9.30
CA TYR A 133 2.22 0.66 -9.71
C TYR A 133 2.40 1.53 -10.95
N ILE A 134 3.46 2.36 -10.96
CA ILE A 134 3.75 3.25 -12.08
C ILE A 134 5.17 2.99 -12.60
N PHE A 135 5.26 2.74 -13.90
CA PHE A 135 6.51 2.69 -14.65
C PHE A 135 6.33 3.54 -15.89
N GLU A 136 6.80 4.80 -15.84
CA GLU A 136 6.61 5.76 -16.95
C GLU A 136 7.66 5.59 -18.04
N ASP A 137 7.26 5.86 -19.29
CA ASP A 137 8.15 5.94 -20.46
C ASP A 137 8.88 7.30 -20.55
N ASP A 138 9.39 7.75 -19.39
CA ASP A 138 10.21 8.94 -19.26
C ASP A 138 11.72 8.59 -19.16
N ALA A 139 12.58 9.60 -19.09
CA ALA A 139 14.03 9.38 -19.05
C ALA A 139 14.48 8.46 -17.90
N LEU A 140 13.79 8.49 -16.75
CA LEU A 140 14.09 7.60 -15.63
C LEU A 140 13.60 6.18 -15.88
N GLY A 141 12.39 6.06 -16.44
CA GLY A 141 11.84 4.77 -16.81
C GLY A 141 12.70 4.05 -17.86
N TYR A 142 13.17 4.76 -18.88
CA TYR A 142 14.10 4.18 -19.84
C TYR A 142 15.40 3.73 -19.19
N LEU A 143 15.97 4.50 -18.26
CA LEU A 143 17.19 4.12 -17.56
C LEU A 143 17.04 2.81 -16.78
N VAL A 144 15.91 2.63 -16.10
CA VAL A 144 15.61 1.39 -15.36
C VAL A 144 15.32 0.24 -16.34
N ALA A 145 14.55 0.51 -17.41
CA ALA A 145 14.25 -0.49 -18.43
C ALA A 145 15.53 -1.00 -19.12
N ASP A 146 16.46 -0.12 -19.47
CA ASP A 146 17.75 -0.48 -20.05
C ASP A 146 18.56 -1.39 -19.11
N ALA A 147 18.62 -1.04 -17.82
CA ALA A 147 19.32 -1.88 -16.83
C ALA A 147 18.68 -3.27 -16.68
N LEU A 148 17.36 -3.40 -16.80
CA LEU A 148 16.66 -4.69 -16.79
C LEU A 148 16.95 -5.48 -18.08
N ILE A 149 16.94 -4.83 -19.25
CA ILE A 149 17.26 -5.42 -20.56
C ILE A 149 18.70 -5.94 -20.56
N ASP A 150 19.67 -5.14 -20.13
CA ASP A 150 21.09 -5.54 -20.04
C ASP A 150 21.24 -6.81 -19.20
N LYS A 151 20.42 -6.97 -18.14
CA LYS A 151 20.46 -8.18 -17.31
C LYS A 151 19.78 -9.38 -17.97
N ALA A 152 18.67 -9.20 -18.64
CA ALA A 152 18.01 -10.27 -19.38
C ALA A 152 18.92 -10.80 -20.51
N GLU A 153 19.59 -9.93 -21.25
CA GLU A 153 20.57 -10.29 -22.29
C GLU A 153 21.78 -11.04 -21.72
N GLN A 154 22.14 -10.81 -20.44
CA GLN A 154 23.18 -11.56 -19.73
C GLN A 154 22.67 -12.91 -19.18
N GLY A 155 21.41 -13.29 -19.43
CA GLY A 155 20.80 -14.55 -18.97
C GLY A 155 20.25 -14.51 -17.54
N VAL A 156 20.12 -13.33 -16.93
CA VAL A 156 19.41 -13.13 -15.66
C VAL A 156 17.91 -13.24 -15.90
N GLU A 157 17.20 -14.00 -15.05
CA GLU A 157 15.74 -14.12 -15.12
C GLU A 157 15.07 -12.83 -14.65
N VAL A 158 14.41 -12.12 -15.53
CA VAL A 158 13.73 -10.85 -15.19
C VAL A 158 12.23 -10.98 -15.34
N ARG A 159 11.48 -10.69 -14.27
CA ARG A 159 10.01 -10.63 -14.25
C ARG A 159 9.53 -9.27 -13.82
N LEU A 160 8.62 -8.69 -14.59
CA LEU A 160 8.05 -7.37 -14.36
C LEU A 160 6.53 -7.46 -14.28
N ILE A 161 5.97 -6.94 -13.18
CA ILE A 161 4.54 -6.65 -13.04
C ILE A 161 4.36 -5.13 -13.00
N TYR A 162 3.45 -4.60 -13.79
CA TYR A 162 3.03 -3.20 -13.70
C TYR A 162 1.50 -3.09 -13.66
N ASP A 163 0.96 -2.06 -13.00
CA ASP A 163 -0.49 -1.84 -12.98
C ASP A 163 -0.96 -1.21 -14.31
N ASP A 164 -1.99 -1.77 -14.90
CA ASP A 164 -2.51 -1.36 -16.19
C ASP A 164 -3.01 0.09 -16.19
N VAL A 165 -3.75 0.51 -15.16
CA VAL A 165 -4.26 1.88 -15.02
C VAL A 165 -3.16 2.85 -14.57
N GLY A 166 -2.26 2.40 -13.69
CA GLY A 166 -1.09 3.17 -13.27
C GLY A 166 -0.18 3.55 -14.44
N CYS A 167 -0.13 2.70 -15.46
CA CYS A 167 0.69 2.87 -16.66
C CYS A 167 -0.11 3.18 -17.93
N TRP A 168 -1.38 3.54 -17.84
CA TRP A 168 -2.27 3.66 -19.01
C TRP A 168 -1.86 4.72 -20.04
N LYS A 169 -0.99 5.67 -19.65
CA LYS A 169 -0.43 6.70 -20.56
C LYS A 169 0.89 6.27 -21.20
N VAL A 170 1.44 5.16 -20.74
CA VAL A 170 2.71 4.61 -21.24
C VAL A 170 2.45 3.92 -22.57
N LYS A 171 3.33 4.13 -23.54
CA LYS A 171 3.22 3.50 -24.86
C LYS A 171 3.48 1.99 -24.75
N ASP A 172 2.69 1.18 -25.44
CA ASP A 172 2.88 -0.28 -25.49
C ASP A 172 4.27 -0.66 -25.95
N SER A 173 4.84 0.10 -26.90
CA SER A 173 6.20 -0.11 -27.41
C SER A 173 7.29 -0.05 -26.32
N PHE A 174 7.06 0.65 -25.20
CA PHE A 174 7.96 0.68 -24.06
C PHE A 174 8.07 -0.70 -23.40
N PHE A 175 6.94 -1.37 -23.18
CA PHE A 175 6.90 -2.71 -22.59
C PHE A 175 7.26 -3.80 -23.62
N GLU A 176 6.91 -3.63 -24.91
CA GLU A 176 7.29 -4.56 -25.97
C GLU A 176 8.80 -4.67 -26.13
N ARG A 177 9.52 -3.55 -26.08
CA ARG A 177 10.99 -3.55 -26.10
C ARG A 177 11.61 -4.43 -25.00
N MET A 178 11.00 -4.44 -23.80
CA MET A 178 11.46 -5.31 -22.71
C MET A 178 11.12 -6.77 -22.98
N ARG A 179 9.94 -7.08 -23.55
CA ARG A 179 9.55 -8.45 -23.94
C ARG A 179 10.46 -9.00 -25.04
N GLU A 180 10.80 -8.19 -26.04
CA GLU A 180 11.73 -8.55 -27.13
C GLU A 180 13.13 -8.89 -26.60
N ALA A 181 13.55 -8.28 -25.50
CA ALA A 181 14.80 -8.60 -24.80
C ALA A 181 14.72 -9.82 -23.87
N GLY A 182 13.58 -10.53 -23.84
CA GLY A 182 13.39 -11.74 -23.06
C GLY A 182 12.92 -11.53 -21.61
N ILE A 183 12.42 -10.35 -21.26
CA ILE A 183 11.82 -10.07 -19.95
C ILE A 183 10.37 -10.56 -19.95
N ASP A 184 9.98 -11.31 -18.91
CA ASP A 184 8.59 -11.68 -18.67
C ASP A 184 7.83 -10.45 -18.12
N VAL A 185 6.99 -9.82 -18.95
CA VAL A 185 6.29 -8.56 -18.60
C VAL A 185 4.80 -8.76 -18.62
N HIS A 186 4.14 -8.54 -17.48
CA HIS A 186 2.69 -8.67 -17.33
C HIS A 186 2.04 -7.41 -16.76
N SER A 187 0.88 -7.03 -17.32
CA SER A 187 0.03 -6.00 -16.72
C SER A 187 -0.89 -6.60 -15.65
N PHE A 188 -0.99 -5.92 -14.52
CA PHE A 188 -1.89 -6.31 -13.44
C PHE A 188 -3.29 -5.76 -13.69
N MET A 189 -4.29 -6.66 -13.70
CA MET A 189 -5.71 -6.33 -13.93
C MET A 189 -5.94 -5.45 -15.17
N PRO A 190 -5.65 -5.94 -16.38
CA PRO A 190 -5.83 -5.19 -17.61
C PRO A 190 -7.29 -4.74 -17.79
N VAL A 191 -7.48 -3.47 -18.14
CA VAL A 191 -8.79 -2.87 -18.40
C VAL A 191 -9.00 -2.83 -19.90
N ARG A 192 -9.78 -3.79 -20.43
CA ARG A 192 -10.08 -3.90 -21.87
C ARG A 192 -11.53 -3.55 -22.15
N PHE A 193 -11.75 -2.55 -23.02
CA PHE A 193 -13.07 -2.25 -23.56
C PHE A 193 -13.47 -3.36 -24.58
N PRO A 194 -14.74 -3.86 -24.63
CA PRO A 194 -15.90 -3.45 -23.83
C PRO A 194 -16.07 -4.23 -22.50
N ALA A 195 -15.15 -5.11 -22.13
CA ALA A 195 -15.26 -5.95 -20.95
C ALA A 195 -14.92 -5.19 -19.66
N PHE A 196 -15.60 -4.06 -19.40
CA PHE A 196 -15.53 -3.43 -18.08
C PHE A 196 -16.03 -4.41 -17.02
N THR A 197 -15.16 -4.76 -16.08
CA THR A 197 -15.50 -5.61 -14.93
C THR A 197 -15.56 -4.77 -13.66
N SER A 198 -16.28 -5.26 -12.66
CA SER A 198 -16.27 -4.68 -11.30
C SER A 198 -14.85 -4.48 -10.71
N LYS A 199 -13.84 -5.14 -11.32
CA LYS A 199 -12.44 -5.13 -10.92
C LYS A 199 -11.65 -3.90 -11.41
N VAL A 200 -12.26 -2.98 -12.18
CA VAL A 200 -11.62 -1.73 -12.65
C VAL A 200 -11.09 -0.89 -11.48
N ASN A 201 -11.77 -0.93 -10.32
CA ASN A 201 -11.37 -0.20 -9.12
C ASN A 201 -10.21 -0.83 -8.35
N TYR A 202 -9.89 -2.10 -8.62
CA TYR A 202 -8.84 -2.82 -7.90
C TYR A 202 -7.51 -2.64 -8.60
N ARG A 203 -6.56 -2.03 -7.91
CA ARG A 203 -5.26 -1.70 -8.49
C ARG A 203 -4.13 -2.31 -7.68
N ASN A 204 -3.08 -2.71 -8.36
CA ASN A 204 -1.84 -3.11 -7.70
C ASN A 204 -1.02 -1.89 -7.34
N HIS A 205 -1.09 -1.46 -6.08
CA HIS A 205 -0.38 -0.27 -5.62
C HIS A 205 0.94 -0.63 -4.90
N ARG A 206 1.38 -1.89 -4.95
CA ARG A 206 2.66 -2.33 -4.40
C ARG A 206 3.84 -1.78 -5.21
N LYS A 207 4.96 -1.61 -4.54
CA LYS A 207 6.26 -1.28 -5.15
C LYS A 207 7.28 -2.17 -4.47
N ILE A 208 7.54 -3.32 -5.09
CA ILE A 208 8.44 -4.36 -4.57
C ILE A 208 9.47 -4.68 -5.66
N CYS A 209 10.75 -4.72 -5.29
CA CYS A 209 11.77 -5.31 -6.14
C CYS A 209 12.57 -6.32 -5.32
N VAL A 210 12.75 -7.53 -5.84
CA VAL A 210 13.59 -8.55 -5.23
C VAL A 210 14.69 -8.96 -6.21
N ILE A 211 15.93 -8.89 -5.77
CA ILE A 211 17.11 -9.17 -6.57
C ILE A 211 17.85 -10.36 -5.93
N ASP A 212 17.98 -11.43 -6.69
CA ASP A 212 18.66 -12.68 -6.30
C ASP A 212 18.12 -13.32 -5.01
N GLY A 213 16.92 -12.91 -4.52
CA GLY A 213 16.39 -13.33 -3.22
C GLY A 213 17.21 -12.83 -2.03
N ARG A 214 18.14 -11.90 -2.24
CA ARG A 214 19.10 -11.37 -1.24
C ARG A 214 18.85 -9.91 -0.89
N VAL A 215 18.45 -9.11 -1.86
CA VAL A 215 18.15 -7.69 -1.71
C VAL A 215 16.70 -7.46 -2.06
N GLY A 216 15.98 -6.78 -1.19
CA GLY A 216 14.58 -6.42 -1.38
C GLY A 216 14.36 -4.92 -1.27
N PHE A 217 13.45 -4.38 -2.07
CA PHE A 217 12.99 -2.99 -1.99
C PHE A 217 11.49 -2.97 -1.74
N ILE A 218 11.02 -2.06 -0.88
CA ILE A 218 9.61 -1.82 -0.60
C ILE A 218 9.39 -0.38 -0.15
N GLY A 219 8.30 0.27 -0.57
CA GLY A 219 7.97 1.62 -0.11
C GLY A 219 6.96 2.35 -0.97
N GLY A 220 7.00 3.68 -0.95
CA GLY A 220 6.06 4.54 -1.66
C GLY A 220 6.49 4.94 -3.07
N MET A 221 7.80 4.91 -3.40
CA MET A 221 8.33 5.45 -4.64
C MET A 221 8.06 4.55 -5.85
N ASN A 222 7.57 5.14 -6.94
CA ASN A 222 7.41 4.50 -8.23
C ASN A 222 8.59 4.83 -9.16
N ILE A 223 8.60 4.24 -10.35
CA ILE A 223 9.61 4.49 -11.39
C ILE A 223 9.08 5.57 -12.34
N ALA A 224 9.27 6.82 -11.95
CA ALA A 224 8.88 7.99 -12.74
C ALA A 224 9.73 9.21 -12.35
N LYS A 225 10.05 10.04 -13.34
CA LYS A 225 10.92 11.23 -13.20
C LYS A 225 10.47 12.17 -12.07
N ARG A 226 9.16 12.24 -11.79
CA ARG A 226 8.64 13.12 -10.73
C ARG A 226 9.15 12.77 -9.33
N TYR A 227 9.45 11.50 -9.05
CA TYR A 227 10.03 11.09 -7.75
C TYR A 227 11.45 11.61 -7.55
N VAL A 228 12.15 11.91 -8.63
CA VAL A 228 13.53 12.40 -8.63
C VAL A 228 13.57 13.93 -8.76
N LYS A 229 12.87 14.49 -9.74
CA LYS A 229 12.92 15.94 -10.08
C LYS A 229 11.74 16.75 -9.54
N GLY A 230 10.72 16.08 -9.00
CA GLY A 230 9.46 16.75 -8.65
C GLY A 230 8.60 17.07 -9.87
N THR A 231 7.54 17.85 -9.63
CA THR A 231 6.60 18.31 -10.66
C THR A 231 6.57 19.84 -10.69
N GLY A 232 7.05 20.45 -11.76
CA GLY A 232 7.20 21.90 -11.84
C GLY A 232 8.17 22.43 -10.79
N LYS A 233 7.69 23.31 -9.90
CA LYS A 233 8.48 23.84 -8.76
C LYS A 233 8.35 23.02 -7.47
N GLN A 234 7.49 22.00 -7.46
CA GLN A 234 7.17 21.24 -6.27
C GLN A 234 8.08 20.01 -6.18
N LYS A 235 8.92 19.95 -5.16
CA LYS A 235 9.72 18.77 -4.85
C LYS A 235 8.80 17.62 -4.43
N TRP A 236 9.21 16.40 -4.74
CA TRP A 236 8.52 15.18 -4.35
C TRP A 236 9.30 14.49 -3.23
N ARG A 237 8.63 14.26 -2.10
CA ARG A 237 9.18 13.59 -0.93
C ARG A 237 8.42 12.28 -0.73
N ASP A 238 9.12 11.15 -0.71
CA ASP A 238 8.52 9.85 -0.40
C ASP A 238 9.52 8.98 0.39
N THR A 239 9.08 7.85 0.94
CA THR A 239 9.94 6.94 1.69
C THR A 239 9.98 5.57 1.02
N HIS A 240 11.19 5.03 0.84
CA HIS A 240 11.42 3.70 0.30
C HIS A 240 12.51 2.99 1.10
N LEU A 241 12.41 1.69 1.23
CA LEU A 241 13.35 0.86 1.97
C LEU A 241 14.10 -0.06 1.02
N ARG A 242 15.38 -0.27 1.29
CA ARG A 242 16.15 -1.40 0.82
C ARG A 242 16.47 -2.28 2.02
N MET A 243 16.29 -3.59 1.89
CA MET A 243 16.64 -4.53 2.96
C MET A 243 17.43 -5.71 2.42
N GLU A 244 18.31 -6.22 3.26
CA GLU A 244 18.97 -7.51 3.15
C GLU A 244 18.63 -8.32 4.40
N GLY A 245 18.52 -9.63 4.28
CA GLY A 245 18.20 -10.50 5.41
C GLY A 245 16.91 -11.28 5.26
N GLY A 246 16.37 -11.77 6.38
CA GLY A 246 15.18 -12.63 6.42
C GLY A 246 13.93 -12.01 5.84
N GLY A 247 13.75 -10.71 5.97
CA GLY A 247 12.60 -9.97 5.44
C GLY A 247 12.46 -10.05 3.91
N VAL A 248 13.56 -10.31 3.19
CA VAL A 248 13.53 -10.49 1.73
C VAL A 248 12.71 -11.72 1.33
N TYR A 249 12.65 -12.75 2.17
CA TYR A 249 11.81 -13.93 1.92
C TYR A 249 10.32 -13.57 1.88
N ALA A 250 9.89 -12.66 2.74
CA ALA A 250 8.51 -12.20 2.75
C ALA A 250 8.19 -11.32 1.52
N LEU A 251 9.12 -10.49 1.05
CA LEU A 251 8.98 -9.72 -0.20
C LEU A 251 8.95 -10.65 -1.41
N GLN A 252 9.82 -11.67 -1.44
CA GLN A 252 9.82 -12.67 -2.51
C GLN A 252 8.50 -13.42 -2.58
N ARG A 253 7.96 -13.82 -1.42
CA ARG A 253 6.64 -14.45 -1.34
C ARG A 253 5.54 -13.53 -1.88
N ALA A 254 5.54 -12.25 -1.48
CA ALA A 254 4.56 -11.27 -1.94
C ALA A 254 4.58 -11.14 -3.47
N PHE A 255 5.77 -10.97 -4.06
CA PHE A 255 5.93 -10.92 -5.52
C PHE A 255 5.43 -12.20 -6.20
N LEU A 256 5.78 -13.39 -5.70
CA LEU A 256 5.40 -14.66 -6.33
C LEU A 256 3.90 -14.94 -6.26
N ILE A 257 3.20 -14.43 -5.24
CA ILE A 257 1.74 -14.47 -5.16
C ILE A 257 1.14 -13.57 -6.26
N ASP A 258 1.66 -12.36 -6.45
CA ASP A 258 1.21 -11.44 -7.50
C ASP A 258 1.56 -11.97 -8.89
N TRP A 259 2.73 -12.59 -9.03
CA TRP A 259 3.10 -13.28 -10.28
C TRP A 259 2.12 -14.39 -10.63
N TYR A 260 1.80 -15.27 -9.68
CA TYR A 260 0.79 -16.30 -9.90
C TYR A 260 -0.59 -15.71 -10.25
N PHE A 261 -0.90 -14.53 -9.71
CA PHE A 261 -2.16 -13.86 -10.01
C PHE A 261 -2.23 -13.43 -11.48
N VAL A 262 -1.15 -12.94 -12.08
CA VAL A 262 -1.13 -12.43 -13.47
C VAL A 262 -0.81 -13.51 -14.51
N ASP A 263 0.13 -14.40 -14.24
CA ASP A 263 0.66 -15.40 -15.19
C ASP A 263 0.07 -16.81 -15.01
N ARG A 264 -0.50 -17.11 -13.83
CA ARG A 264 -1.01 -18.45 -13.45
C ARG A 264 0.07 -19.52 -13.33
N THR A 265 1.35 -19.19 -13.49
CA THR A 265 2.46 -20.10 -13.29
C THR A 265 2.88 -20.14 -11.82
N LEU A 266 2.88 -21.35 -11.23
CA LEU A 266 3.32 -21.54 -9.85
C LEU A 266 4.86 -21.56 -9.76
N VAL A 267 5.42 -20.44 -9.32
CA VAL A 267 6.86 -20.29 -9.12
C VAL A 267 7.17 -20.40 -7.63
N SER A 268 7.66 -21.56 -7.19
CA SER A 268 7.94 -21.86 -5.77
C SER A 268 9.29 -22.51 -5.51
N ASN A 269 10.25 -22.36 -6.44
CA ASN A 269 11.55 -23.02 -6.37
C ASN A 269 12.42 -22.42 -5.25
N ARG A 270 13.17 -23.29 -4.56
CA ARG A 270 14.15 -22.93 -3.52
C ARG A 270 15.21 -21.93 -3.99
N LYS A 271 15.51 -21.90 -5.28
CA LYS A 271 16.50 -20.98 -5.87
C LYS A 271 16.19 -19.49 -5.60
N TYR A 272 14.91 -19.14 -5.36
CA TYR A 272 14.48 -17.78 -5.05
C TYR A 272 14.63 -17.42 -3.56
N TYR A 273 15.02 -18.36 -2.72
CA TYR A 273 15.16 -18.21 -1.27
C TYR A 273 16.57 -18.69 -0.83
N PRO A 274 17.65 -18.00 -1.26
CA PRO A 274 19.00 -18.34 -0.86
C PRO A 274 19.17 -18.07 0.64
N PRO A 275 20.11 -18.75 1.34
CA PRO A 275 20.40 -18.48 2.74
C PRO A 275 20.77 -17.00 2.98
N VAL A 276 20.35 -16.46 4.12
CA VAL A 276 20.74 -15.12 4.58
C VAL A 276 22.24 -15.05 4.76
N ASP A 277 22.85 -13.90 4.43
CA ASP A 277 24.28 -13.70 4.64
C ASP A 277 24.61 -13.83 6.15
N SER A 278 25.58 -14.69 6.46
CA SER A 278 26.01 -14.97 7.83
C SER A 278 26.57 -13.72 8.57
N LYS A 279 26.90 -12.67 7.84
CA LYS A 279 27.35 -11.39 8.42
C LYS A 279 26.22 -10.57 9.03
N ILE A 280 24.97 -10.79 8.60
CA ILE A 280 23.80 -10.14 9.15
C ILE A 280 23.28 -10.97 10.32
N ARG A 281 23.54 -10.52 11.53
CA ARG A 281 23.10 -11.16 12.79
C ARG A 281 22.60 -10.12 13.76
N ASN A 282 21.28 -9.94 13.85
CA ASN A 282 20.63 -9.01 14.75
C ASN A 282 19.19 -9.46 15.04
N ASN A 283 18.52 -8.76 15.94
CA ASN A 283 17.11 -9.01 16.24
C ASN A 283 16.19 -7.94 15.62
N CYS A 284 16.59 -7.29 14.53
CA CYS A 284 15.71 -6.41 13.79
C CYS A 284 14.60 -7.26 13.14
N LEU A 285 13.44 -7.31 13.79
CA LEU A 285 12.30 -8.09 13.34
C LEU A 285 11.48 -7.29 12.33
N VAL A 286 11.17 -7.91 11.20
CA VAL A 286 10.27 -7.37 10.20
C VAL A 286 9.19 -8.38 9.81
N GLN A 287 7.94 -7.90 9.68
CA GLN A 287 6.85 -8.61 8.99
C GLN A 287 6.46 -7.81 7.76
N VAL A 288 6.50 -8.42 6.58
CA VAL A 288 5.92 -7.83 5.38
C VAL A 288 4.48 -8.30 5.28
N VAL A 289 3.56 -7.36 5.41
CA VAL A 289 2.12 -7.60 5.38
C VAL A 289 1.57 -7.08 4.06
N THR A 290 0.84 -7.93 3.37
CA THR A 290 0.12 -7.54 2.15
C THR A 290 -1.36 -7.43 2.44
N SER A 291 -2.06 -6.51 1.76
CA SER A 291 -3.52 -6.50 1.72
C SER A 291 -4.02 -6.55 0.29
N SER A 292 -5.26 -6.98 0.12
CA SER A 292 -5.91 -7.00 -1.18
C SER A 292 -7.44 -6.94 -1.04
N PRO A 293 -8.16 -6.48 -2.07
CA PRO A 293 -9.62 -6.42 -2.06
C PRO A 293 -10.28 -7.80 -2.03
N ILE A 294 -9.53 -8.84 -2.35
CA ILE A 294 -9.99 -10.25 -2.40
C ILE A 294 -9.62 -11.04 -1.14
N ALA A 295 -8.78 -10.48 -0.26
CA ALA A 295 -8.48 -11.11 1.02
C ALA A 295 -9.73 -11.11 1.93
N PRO A 296 -9.92 -12.12 2.79
CA PRO A 296 -11.05 -12.18 3.72
C PRO A 296 -11.09 -10.97 4.66
N TRP A 297 -9.93 -10.42 5.01
CA TRP A 297 -9.74 -9.37 5.98
C TRP A 297 -8.97 -8.19 5.39
N PRO A 298 -9.23 -6.94 5.84
CA PRO A 298 -8.43 -5.78 5.48
C PRO A 298 -7.18 -5.70 6.38
N ASP A 299 -6.19 -6.57 6.10
CA ASP A 299 -5.09 -6.88 6.99
C ASP A 299 -4.31 -5.66 7.50
N ILE A 300 -3.84 -4.80 6.58
CA ILE A 300 -3.07 -3.60 6.94
C ILE A 300 -3.94 -2.62 7.72
N MET A 301 -5.21 -2.43 7.34
CA MET A 301 -6.15 -1.57 8.08
C MET A 301 -6.32 -2.02 9.53
N GLN A 302 -6.51 -3.33 9.76
CA GLN A 302 -6.64 -3.88 11.12
C GLN A 302 -5.34 -3.72 11.91
N GLY A 303 -4.20 -3.78 11.24
CA GLY A 303 -2.90 -3.45 11.83
C GLY A 303 -2.83 -2.00 12.32
N TYR A 304 -3.26 -1.04 11.50
CA TYR A 304 -3.32 0.38 11.87
C TYR A 304 -4.26 0.61 13.05
N VAL A 305 -5.46 0.03 13.02
CA VAL A 305 -6.40 0.08 14.15
C VAL A 305 -5.78 -0.48 15.42
N ARG A 306 -5.09 -1.64 15.33
CA ARG A 306 -4.45 -2.26 16.47
C ARG A 306 -3.32 -1.38 17.03
N ILE A 307 -2.49 -0.78 16.19
CA ILE A 307 -1.41 0.12 16.61
C ILE A 307 -1.97 1.33 17.35
N LEU A 308 -2.98 1.99 16.79
CA LEU A 308 -3.62 3.16 17.39
C LEU A 308 -4.22 2.85 18.78
N LEU A 309 -4.91 1.71 18.93
CA LEU A 309 -5.56 1.33 20.18
C LEU A 309 -4.59 0.76 21.24
N GLN A 310 -3.39 0.28 20.85
CA GLN A 310 -2.41 -0.22 21.81
C GLN A 310 -1.37 0.82 22.22
N ALA A 311 -1.24 1.93 21.48
CA ALA A 311 -0.29 2.99 21.75
C ALA A 311 -0.50 3.61 23.13
N GLN A 312 0.59 3.87 23.83
CA GLN A 312 0.57 4.44 25.19
C GLN A 312 1.15 5.85 25.28
N LYS A 313 2.10 6.18 24.39
CA LYS A 313 2.77 7.47 24.41
C LYS A 313 2.41 8.32 23.19
N TYR A 314 2.63 7.77 22.00
CA TYR A 314 2.41 8.50 20.75
C TYR A 314 2.25 7.60 19.54
N VAL A 315 1.57 8.12 18.50
CA VAL A 315 1.60 7.60 17.13
C VAL A 315 1.78 8.78 16.17
N TYR A 316 2.85 8.75 15.38
CA TYR A 316 3.12 9.74 14.35
C TYR A 316 2.97 9.09 12.98
N MET A 317 2.23 9.71 12.08
CA MET A 317 1.89 9.18 10.75
C MET A 317 2.14 10.21 9.67
N GLU A 318 2.66 9.74 8.52
CA GLU A 318 2.68 10.49 7.26
C GLU A 318 1.82 9.79 6.22
N THR A 319 1.01 10.55 5.52
CA THR A 319 0.21 10.06 4.38
C THR A 319 -0.07 11.18 3.40
N PRO A 320 0.00 10.94 2.06
CA PRO A 320 -0.36 11.97 1.09
C PRO A 320 -1.85 12.28 1.08
N TYR A 321 -2.68 11.29 1.43
CA TYR A 321 -4.13 11.38 1.41
C TYR A 321 -4.71 10.89 2.73
N PHE A 322 -5.63 11.66 3.29
CA PHE A 322 -6.31 11.32 4.54
C PHE A 322 -7.81 11.23 4.30
N LEU A 323 -8.25 10.06 3.88
CA LEU A 323 -9.64 9.67 3.67
C LEU A 323 -9.92 8.39 4.47
N PRO A 324 -9.78 8.42 5.80
CA PRO A 324 -9.76 7.22 6.61
C PRO A 324 -11.09 6.47 6.55
N THR A 325 -11.02 5.15 6.67
CA THR A 325 -12.18 4.33 6.97
C THR A 325 -12.66 4.60 8.40
N GLU A 326 -13.95 4.36 8.67
CA GLU A 326 -14.52 4.59 10.01
C GLU A 326 -13.74 3.89 11.14
N PRO A 327 -13.32 2.61 11.02
CA PRO A 327 -12.53 1.96 12.07
C PRO A 327 -11.20 2.68 12.38
N VAL A 328 -10.50 3.19 11.36
CA VAL A 328 -9.23 3.89 11.55
C VAL A 328 -9.45 5.26 12.18
N LEU A 329 -10.44 6.02 11.71
CA LEU A 329 -10.78 7.32 12.29
C LEU A 329 -11.25 7.18 13.74
N PHE A 330 -12.10 6.18 14.02
CA PHE A 330 -12.54 5.86 15.38
C PHE A 330 -11.37 5.53 16.30
N ALA A 331 -10.46 4.64 15.88
CA ALA A 331 -9.28 4.27 16.67
C ALA A 331 -8.36 5.47 16.93
N MET A 332 -8.15 6.32 15.92
CA MET A 332 -7.34 7.54 16.02
C MET A 332 -7.93 8.52 17.04
N ARG A 333 -9.24 8.80 16.96
CA ARG A 333 -9.94 9.68 17.91
C ARG A 333 -9.90 9.10 19.33
N THR A 334 -10.16 7.79 19.46
CA THR A 334 -10.14 7.11 20.76
C THR A 334 -8.77 7.20 21.43
N ALA A 335 -7.68 6.98 20.69
CA ALA A 335 -6.32 7.10 21.20
C ALA A 335 -5.99 8.55 21.62
N ALA A 336 -6.34 9.55 20.79
CA ALA A 336 -6.11 10.95 21.10
C ALA A 336 -6.90 11.40 22.35
N LEU A 337 -8.17 11.05 22.46
CA LEU A 337 -9.01 11.32 23.65
C LEU A 337 -8.51 10.60 24.90
N ALA A 338 -7.83 9.47 24.75
CA ALA A 338 -7.18 8.76 25.85
C ALA A 338 -5.83 9.37 26.28
N GLY A 339 -5.38 10.46 25.62
CA GLY A 339 -4.18 11.21 25.97
C GLY A 339 -2.91 10.76 25.21
N VAL A 340 -3.03 9.89 24.19
CA VAL A 340 -1.91 9.54 23.32
C VAL A 340 -1.61 10.69 22.36
N ASP A 341 -0.35 11.08 22.20
CA ASP A 341 0.08 12.13 21.25
C ASP A 341 -0.03 11.63 19.81
N ILE A 342 -1.18 11.86 19.18
CA ILE A 342 -1.42 11.48 17.79
C ILE A 342 -1.05 12.64 16.88
N ARG A 343 -0.12 12.40 15.94
CA ARG A 343 0.28 13.39 14.93
C ARG A 343 0.07 12.84 13.54
N LEU A 344 -0.58 13.65 12.70
CA LEU A 344 -0.81 13.37 11.28
C LEU A 344 -0.09 14.42 10.44
N LEU A 345 0.84 14.00 9.60
CA LEU A 345 1.52 14.86 8.65
C LEU A 345 1.05 14.52 7.24
N MET A 346 0.64 15.53 6.49
CA MET A 346 0.18 15.41 5.12
C MET A 346 0.64 16.61 4.28
N PRO A 347 0.66 16.52 2.94
CA PRO A 347 1.04 17.67 2.11
C PRO A 347 0.03 18.82 2.26
N ARG A 348 0.53 20.06 2.28
CA ARG A 348 -0.31 21.27 2.31
C ARG A 348 -1.21 21.36 1.08
N HIS A 349 -0.70 20.93 -0.07
CA HIS A 349 -1.43 20.88 -1.33
C HIS A 349 -1.32 19.49 -1.92
N SER A 350 -2.46 18.88 -2.20
CA SER A 350 -2.53 17.58 -2.86
C SER A 350 -2.35 17.73 -4.37
N ASP A 351 -1.82 16.70 -5.02
CA ASP A 351 -1.81 16.55 -6.48
C ASP A 351 -3.22 16.28 -7.05
N ALA A 352 -4.16 15.84 -6.20
CA ALA A 352 -5.56 15.58 -6.53
C ALA A 352 -6.52 16.50 -5.74
N ARG A 353 -7.11 17.50 -6.41
CA ARG A 353 -7.98 18.51 -5.77
C ARG A 353 -9.18 17.92 -5.04
N MET A 354 -9.84 16.90 -5.61
CA MET A 354 -10.99 16.25 -4.98
C MET A 354 -10.60 15.57 -3.67
N VAL A 355 -9.47 14.88 -3.67
CA VAL A 355 -8.90 14.24 -2.47
C VAL A 355 -8.57 15.28 -1.39
N GLU A 356 -7.99 16.42 -1.78
CA GLU A 356 -7.72 17.54 -0.84
C GLU A 356 -9.00 18.05 -0.18
N TRP A 357 -10.07 18.25 -0.96
CA TRP A 357 -11.35 18.73 -0.43
C TRP A 357 -12.01 17.72 0.50
N ALA A 358 -12.04 16.43 0.12
CA ALA A 358 -12.58 15.39 0.96
C ALA A 358 -11.78 15.23 2.27
N SER A 359 -10.45 15.22 2.20
CA SER A 359 -9.57 15.11 3.38
C SER A 359 -9.85 16.19 4.42
N ARG A 360 -10.11 17.44 4.00
CA ARG A 360 -10.37 18.56 4.92
C ARG A 360 -11.58 18.34 5.83
N SER A 361 -12.59 17.61 5.36
CA SER A 361 -13.78 17.32 6.18
C SER A 361 -13.49 16.30 7.28
N TYR A 362 -12.54 15.38 7.07
CA TYR A 362 -12.10 14.41 8.08
C TYR A 362 -11.15 15.03 9.11
N LEU A 363 -10.31 15.98 8.66
CA LEU A 363 -9.35 16.64 9.55
C LEU A 363 -10.02 17.37 10.70
N MET A 364 -11.18 17.97 10.46
CA MET A 364 -11.94 18.67 11.51
C MET A 364 -12.29 17.71 12.66
N GLU A 365 -12.84 16.54 12.34
CA GLU A 365 -13.19 15.53 13.35
C GLU A 365 -11.96 14.99 14.10
N ALA A 366 -10.83 14.85 13.43
CA ALA A 366 -9.58 14.41 14.05
C ALA A 366 -9.03 15.46 15.02
N ILE A 367 -9.02 16.74 14.63
CA ILE A 367 -8.55 17.86 15.46
C ILE A 367 -9.44 18.05 16.69
N GLU A 368 -10.77 17.93 16.53
CA GLU A 368 -11.72 17.99 17.66
C GLU A 368 -11.43 16.94 18.74
N ALA A 369 -10.88 15.80 18.34
CA ALA A 369 -10.45 14.74 19.26
C ALA A 369 -9.04 14.95 19.85
N GLY A 370 -8.31 15.98 19.43
CA GLY A 370 -6.97 16.29 19.93
C GLY A 370 -5.82 15.80 19.03
N VAL A 371 -6.12 15.32 17.82
CA VAL A 371 -5.08 14.96 16.83
C VAL A 371 -4.38 16.22 16.33
N LYS A 372 -3.05 16.25 16.35
CA LYS A 372 -2.25 17.35 15.81
C LYS A 372 -2.00 17.12 14.33
N VAL A 373 -2.46 18.03 13.48
CA VAL A 373 -2.33 17.94 12.03
C VAL A 373 -1.21 18.86 11.54
N TYR A 374 -0.25 18.30 10.83
CA TYR A 374 0.88 19.02 10.25
C TYR A 374 0.76 19.06 8.73
N LEU A 375 0.76 20.27 8.16
CA LEU A 375 0.70 20.49 6.72
C LEU A 375 2.11 20.77 6.17
N TYR A 376 2.68 19.79 5.48
CA TYR A 376 4.03 19.86 4.93
C TYR A 376 4.15 20.92 3.84
N THR A 377 5.15 21.79 3.95
CA THR A 377 5.38 22.93 3.04
C THR A 377 6.63 22.77 2.16
N GLY A 378 7.45 21.75 2.40
CA GLY A 378 8.69 21.51 1.65
C GLY A 378 8.49 20.95 0.23
N GLY A 379 7.25 20.74 -0.20
CA GLY A 379 6.87 20.17 -1.48
C GLY A 379 5.65 19.25 -1.35
N PHE A 380 5.57 18.20 -2.18
CA PHE A 380 4.54 17.17 -2.07
C PHE A 380 5.10 15.98 -1.27
N ASN A 381 4.65 15.82 -0.02
CA ASN A 381 4.98 14.64 0.78
C ASN A 381 4.04 13.49 0.41
N HIS A 382 4.61 12.48 -0.25
CA HIS A 382 3.90 11.27 -0.66
C HIS A 382 4.26 10.05 0.20
N SER A 383 4.91 10.26 1.33
CA SER A 383 5.36 9.19 2.23
C SER A 383 4.19 8.48 2.92
N LYS A 384 4.35 7.20 3.18
CA LYS A 384 3.42 6.36 3.94
C LYS A 384 4.21 5.65 5.02
N LEU A 385 4.31 6.30 6.16
CA LEU A 385 4.98 5.77 7.34
C LEU A 385 4.17 6.00 8.62
N LEU A 386 4.42 5.16 9.58
CA LEU A 386 3.91 5.30 10.93
C LEU A 386 4.98 4.85 11.92
N VAL A 387 5.10 5.54 13.05
CA VAL A 387 5.94 5.15 14.19
C VAL A 387 5.15 5.30 15.48
N SER A 388 5.29 4.33 16.40
CA SER A 388 4.61 4.30 17.69
C SER A 388 5.56 3.87 18.81
N ASP A 389 5.50 4.58 19.93
CA ASP A 389 6.07 4.23 21.23
C ASP A 389 7.55 3.80 21.23
N ASP A 390 8.35 4.32 20.28
CA ASP A 390 9.77 4.05 20.09
C ASP A 390 10.16 2.58 19.77
N ASN A 391 9.20 1.67 19.55
CA ASN A 391 9.48 0.24 19.38
C ASN A 391 8.77 -0.42 18.18
N LEU A 392 7.96 0.34 17.48
CA LEU A 392 7.16 -0.15 16.34
C LEU A 392 7.13 0.91 15.25
N CYS A 393 7.41 0.52 14.02
CA CYS A 393 7.18 1.40 12.87
C CYS A 393 6.77 0.61 11.63
N THR A 394 6.18 1.30 10.67
CA THR A 394 5.87 0.72 9.35
C THR A 394 6.15 1.71 8.23
N VAL A 395 6.63 1.18 7.12
CA VAL A 395 6.80 1.89 5.84
C VAL A 395 6.29 1.00 4.72
N GLY A 396 5.57 1.57 3.77
CA GLY A 396 5.04 0.79 2.66
C GLY A 396 4.35 1.61 1.58
N SER A 397 3.41 0.96 0.91
CA SER A 397 2.64 1.58 -0.17
C SER A 397 1.29 2.14 0.28
N THR A 398 0.81 1.77 1.49
CA THR A 398 -0.57 2.00 1.95
C THR A 398 -0.80 3.42 2.43
N ASN A 399 -1.65 4.18 1.75
CA ASN A 399 -2.15 5.46 2.25
C ASN A 399 -3.20 5.25 3.36
N VAL A 400 -3.47 6.30 4.14
CA VAL A 400 -4.59 6.31 5.09
C VAL A 400 -5.88 6.74 4.36
N ASP A 401 -6.30 5.90 3.41
CA ASP A 401 -7.49 6.15 2.61
C ASP A 401 -8.30 4.86 2.34
N PHE A 402 -9.56 5.03 1.90
CA PHE A 402 -10.45 3.93 1.57
C PHE A 402 -9.89 3.00 0.51
N ARG A 403 -9.26 3.56 -0.53
CA ARG A 403 -8.75 2.77 -1.65
C ARG A 403 -7.63 1.84 -1.20
N SER A 404 -6.68 2.36 -0.43
CA SER A 404 -5.57 1.56 0.08
C SER A 404 -6.03 0.48 1.05
N PHE A 405 -7.03 0.76 1.89
CA PHE A 405 -7.50 -0.21 2.87
C PHE A 405 -8.50 -1.25 2.31
N GLU A 406 -9.28 -0.90 1.28
CA GLU A 406 -10.39 -1.74 0.82
C GLU A 406 -10.24 -2.23 -0.63
N ASN A 407 -9.60 -1.45 -1.51
CA ASN A 407 -9.67 -1.65 -2.96
C ASN A 407 -8.32 -1.97 -3.63
N ASN A 408 -7.20 -1.60 -3.01
CA ASN A 408 -5.88 -1.82 -3.61
C ASN A 408 -5.20 -3.07 -3.07
N PHE A 409 -4.31 -3.61 -3.89
CA PHE A 409 -3.26 -4.51 -3.42
C PHE A 409 -2.13 -3.65 -2.87
N GLU A 410 -1.85 -3.76 -1.58
CA GLU A 410 -0.86 -2.97 -0.86
C GLU A 410 0.17 -3.88 -0.17
N ALA A 411 1.30 -3.30 0.21
CA ALA A 411 2.33 -3.98 1.00
C ALA A 411 3.03 -3.01 1.93
N ASN A 412 3.14 -3.38 3.21
CA ASN A 412 3.87 -2.63 4.23
C ASN A 412 4.87 -3.55 4.95
N ALA A 413 6.04 -3.00 5.27
CA ALA A 413 6.99 -3.61 6.19
C ALA A 413 6.75 -3.05 7.59
N PHE A 414 6.44 -3.93 8.55
CA PHE A 414 6.27 -3.60 9.97
C PHE A 414 7.51 -4.05 10.72
N PHE A 415 8.16 -3.13 11.42
CA PHE A 415 9.37 -3.37 12.20
C PHE A 415 9.07 -3.30 13.69
N TYR A 416 9.52 -4.30 14.42
CA TYR A 416 9.41 -4.42 15.88
C TYR A 416 10.81 -4.26 16.48
N ASP A 417 11.40 -3.09 16.23
CA ASP A 417 12.79 -2.79 16.53
C ASP A 417 12.94 -1.34 16.92
N GLU A 418 13.61 -1.10 18.06
CA GLU A 418 13.76 0.23 18.64
C GLU A 418 14.64 1.14 17.76
N GLU A 419 15.76 0.64 17.23
CA GLU A 419 16.65 1.42 16.40
C GLU A 419 15.93 1.87 15.13
N MET A 420 15.20 0.96 14.49
CA MET A 420 14.44 1.27 13.29
C MET A 420 13.31 2.26 13.58
N ALA A 421 12.58 2.10 14.68
CA ALA A 421 11.54 3.04 15.12
C ALA A 421 12.11 4.44 15.35
N GLN A 422 13.28 4.55 16.00
CA GLN A 422 13.97 5.83 16.22
C GLN A 422 14.45 6.47 14.91
N ARG A 423 14.90 5.67 13.93
CA ARG A 423 15.27 6.18 12.60
C ARG A 423 14.06 6.78 11.88
N ILE A 424 12.91 6.08 11.87
CA ILE A 424 11.65 6.58 11.28
C ILE A 424 11.15 7.81 12.04
N LYS A 425 11.20 7.82 13.37
CA LYS A 425 10.81 8.98 14.17
C LYS A 425 11.63 10.23 13.82
N ARG A 426 12.95 10.10 13.66
CA ARG A 426 13.81 11.24 13.24
C ARG A 426 13.42 11.76 11.85
N ILE A 427 13.05 10.89 10.93
CA ILE A 427 12.56 11.27 9.59
C ILE A 427 11.26 12.06 9.74
N TYR A 428 10.29 11.55 10.50
CA TYR A 428 9.04 12.24 10.76
C TYR A 428 9.25 13.63 11.35
N LEU A 429 10.07 13.74 12.40
CA LEU A 429 10.35 15.03 13.08
C LEU A 429 11.06 16.03 12.16
N LYS A 430 11.91 15.57 11.25
CA LYS A 430 12.52 16.40 10.21
C LYS A 430 11.46 16.97 9.26
N ASP A 431 10.53 16.15 8.82
CA ASP A 431 9.45 16.59 7.93
C ASP A 431 8.42 17.46 8.68
N GLU A 432 8.15 17.17 9.95
CA GLU A 432 7.35 18.01 10.84
C GLU A 432 7.94 19.41 10.98
N SER A 433 9.27 19.54 11.10
CA SER A 433 9.95 20.85 11.20
C SER A 433 9.77 21.74 9.96
N SER A 434 9.40 21.14 8.84
CA SER A 434 9.07 21.80 7.57
C SER A 434 7.57 21.90 7.33
N SER A 435 6.77 21.82 8.40
CA SER A 435 5.32 21.77 8.32
C SER A 435 4.66 22.88 9.15
N ILE A 436 3.41 23.19 8.85
CA ILE A 436 2.58 24.11 9.63
C ILE A 436 1.64 23.27 10.48
N LEU A 437 1.66 23.48 11.81
CA LEU A 437 0.70 22.87 12.72
C LEU A 437 -0.69 23.53 12.54
N VAL A 438 -1.70 22.69 12.43
CA VAL A 438 -3.11 23.05 12.42
C VAL A 438 -3.79 22.25 13.53
N ASP A 439 -3.92 22.86 14.69
CA ASP A 439 -4.53 22.26 15.89
C ASP A 439 -5.82 22.98 16.33
N ASP A 440 -6.24 24.00 15.58
CA ASP A 440 -7.47 24.76 15.84
C ASP A 440 -8.54 24.47 14.75
N VAL A 441 -9.68 23.97 15.20
CA VAL A 441 -10.90 23.79 14.39
C VAL A 441 -11.33 25.09 13.69
N ALA A 442 -11.07 26.26 14.29
CA ALA A 442 -11.39 27.55 13.70
C ALA A 442 -10.74 27.76 12.32
N TYR A 443 -9.58 27.13 12.05
CA TYR A 443 -8.96 27.12 10.72
C TYR A 443 -9.93 26.59 9.64
N PHE A 444 -10.72 25.57 9.96
CA PHE A 444 -11.68 24.95 9.04
C PHE A 444 -13.05 25.62 9.08
N VAL A 445 -13.53 26.05 10.25
CA VAL A 445 -14.88 26.63 10.46
C VAL A 445 -15.00 28.03 9.84
N ARG A 446 -13.94 28.84 9.84
CA ARG A 446 -13.94 30.21 9.25
C ARG A 446 -14.09 30.23 7.73
N ARG A 447 -14.08 29.08 7.06
CA ARG A 447 -14.26 29.00 5.60
C ARG A 447 -15.75 29.21 5.21
N PRO A 448 -16.02 29.77 4.01
CA PRO A 448 -17.40 30.02 3.56
C PRO A 448 -18.26 28.74 3.61
N PHE A 449 -19.52 28.90 3.99
CA PHE A 449 -20.48 27.79 4.10
C PHE A 449 -20.57 26.93 2.83
N LEU A 450 -20.67 27.54 1.64
CA LEU A 450 -20.77 26.83 0.37
C LEU A 450 -19.55 25.96 0.10
N LYS A 451 -18.34 26.40 0.50
CA LYS A 451 -17.11 25.62 0.36
C LYS A 451 -17.13 24.40 1.28
N ARG A 452 -17.55 24.58 2.52
CA ARG A 452 -17.71 23.48 3.50
C ARG A 452 -18.77 22.47 3.06
N LEU A 453 -19.89 22.94 2.54
CA LEU A 453 -20.96 22.09 1.98
C LEU A 453 -20.43 21.26 0.81
N PHE A 454 -19.67 21.88 -0.11
CA PHE A 454 -19.07 21.19 -1.24
C PHE A 454 -18.06 20.12 -0.79
N GLU A 455 -17.19 20.44 0.17
CA GLU A 455 -16.24 19.47 0.75
C GLU A 455 -16.96 18.27 1.41
N SER A 456 -18.09 18.51 2.08
CA SER A 456 -18.94 17.46 2.65
C SER A 456 -19.60 16.59 1.58
N ILE A 457 -20.01 17.17 0.45
CA ILE A 457 -20.52 16.41 -0.71
C ILE A 457 -19.42 15.56 -1.31
N VAL A 458 -18.21 16.11 -1.49
CA VAL A 458 -17.06 15.37 -2.03
C VAL A 458 -16.66 14.22 -1.09
N ARG A 459 -16.79 14.39 0.23
CA ARG A 459 -16.58 13.33 1.22
C ARG A 459 -17.41 12.07 0.94
N LEU A 460 -18.64 12.21 0.43
CA LEU A 460 -19.48 11.06 0.09
C LEU A 460 -18.86 10.16 -0.99
N HIS A 461 -17.95 10.72 -1.79
CA HIS A 461 -17.23 9.99 -2.83
C HIS A 461 -15.90 9.36 -2.33
N SER A 462 -15.54 9.51 -1.04
CA SER A 462 -14.29 8.96 -0.48
C SER A 462 -14.03 7.48 -0.81
N PRO A 463 -15.06 6.60 -0.90
CA PRO A 463 -14.83 5.21 -1.31
C PRO A 463 -14.42 5.04 -2.78
N LEU A 464 -14.55 6.09 -3.60
CA LEU A 464 -14.22 6.09 -5.03
C LEU A 464 -12.94 6.89 -5.31
N LEU A 465 -12.55 7.78 -4.40
CA LEU A 465 -11.34 8.62 -4.46
C LEU A 465 -10.15 7.86 -3.88
#